data_14b91865cd2033c20299b391641469ed
#
_entry.id   14b91865cd2033c20299b391641469ed
#
_cell.length_a   1.000
_cell.length_b   1.000
_cell.length_c   1.000
_cell.angle_alpha   90.00
_cell.angle_beta   90.00
_cell.angle_gamma   90.00
#
_symmetry.space_group_name_H-M   'P 1'
#
loop_
_entity.id
_entity.type
_entity.pdbx_description
1 polymer ?
#
loop_
_entity_poly.entity_id
_entity_poly.type
_entity_poly.pdbx_seq_one_letter_code
_entity_poly.pdbx_strand_id
1 'polypeptide(L)'
;MPLHLLGHVALPKHRGPGGFDHAAVHAATGHVYVAHTANDAIDVFDPVSFRHLFSIADLPGVAGALVSEESQLVFSSNRAENTIGIFELRANPKVTKVAVGMRPNGLAYDPVRRLILVANVGDPAVPHSCTLSLVDLDRRALRASIEVPGRTRWTVFDAEAQAFYVNIMEPSQIVVVDARQPDRIARTLPIPAAGAHGLDLDPATRRLFCACDA
;
A
#
# COMPACT_ATOMS: atom_id res chain seq x y z
N MET A 1 -10.17 -26.82 -3.75
CA MET A 1 -9.01 -27.64 -4.17
C MET A 1 -7.88 -27.41 -3.17
N PRO A 2 -7.05 -28.43 -2.81
CA PRO A 2 -5.91 -28.22 -1.96
C PRO A 2 -4.85 -27.37 -2.68
N LEU A 3 -4.12 -26.54 -1.90
CA LEU A 3 -2.96 -25.82 -2.41
C LEU A 3 -1.79 -26.78 -2.60
N HIS A 4 -1.03 -26.61 -3.69
CA HIS A 4 0.17 -27.36 -3.99
C HIS A 4 1.36 -26.39 -4.07
N LEU A 5 2.47 -26.72 -3.40
CA LEU A 5 3.72 -26.00 -3.56
C LEU A 5 4.26 -26.24 -4.97
N LEU A 6 4.44 -25.16 -5.73
CA LEU A 6 5.00 -25.24 -7.09
C LEU A 6 6.52 -25.08 -7.11
N GLY A 7 7.08 -24.32 -6.18
CA GLY A 7 8.52 -24.07 -6.12
C GLY A 7 8.89 -23.00 -5.12
N HIS A 8 10.16 -22.57 -5.17
CA HIS A 8 10.73 -21.53 -4.33
C HIS A 8 11.46 -20.50 -5.19
N VAL A 9 11.33 -19.23 -4.84
CA VAL A 9 12.11 -18.15 -5.42
C VAL A 9 13.22 -17.77 -4.43
N ALA A 10 14.47 -17.86 -4.85
CA ALA A 10 15.60 -17.38 -4.07
C ALA A 10 15.72 -15.86 -4.23
N LEU A 11 15.28 -15.10 -3.23
CA LEU A 11 15.41 -13.65 -3.16
C LEU A 11 16.74 -13.25 -2.48
N PRO A 12 17.19 -11.98 -2.64
CA PRO A 12 18.38 -11.49 -1.96
C PRO A 12 18.33 -11.71 -0.45
N LYS A 13 19.47 -12.06 0.15
CA LYS A 13 19.58 -12.26 1.61
C LYS A 13 19.25 -10.99 2.36
N HIS A 14 18.62 -11.13 3.54
CA HIS A 14 18.35 -10.03 4.44
C HIS A 14 19.66 -9.34 4.88
N ARG A 15 19.69 -8.02 4.83
CA ARG A 15 20.82 -7.18 5.27
C ARG A 15 20.60 -6.54 6.64
N GLY A 16 19.32 -6.37 7.02
CA GLY A 16 18.90 -5.72 8.25
C GLY A 16 17.78 -6.51 8.96
N PRO A 17 17.25 -5.96 10.05
CA PRO A 17 16.09 -6.52 10.73
C PRO A 17 14.83 -6.37 9.87
N GLY A 18 13.84 -7.23 10.13
CA GLY A 18 12.60 -7.28 9.39
C GLY A 18 12.55 -8.48 8.46
N GLY A 19 11.80 -8.38 7.39
CA GLY A 19 11.59 -9.47 6.42
C GLY A 19 10.96 -8.88 5.18
N PHE A 20 9.95 -9.57 4.69
CA PHE A 20 9.08 -9.09 3.62
C PHE A 20 7.79 -8.51 4.23
N ASP A 21 7.17 -7.59 3.52
CA ASP A 21 5.88 -7.00 3.86
C ASP A 21 4.92 -7.17 2.65
N HIS A 22 4.17 -6.17 2.25
CA HIS A 22 3.16 -6.29 1.21
C HIS A 22 3.75 -6.52 -0.18
N ALA A 23 2.95 -7.12 -1.06
CA ALA A 23 3.32 -7.37 -2.45
C ALA A 23 2.19 -6.94 -3.40
N ALA A 24 2.57 -6.68 -4.65
CA ALA A 24 1.65 -6.43 -5.75
C ALA A 24 2.05 -7.27 -6.97
N VAL A 25 1.07 -7.59 -7.80
CA VAL A 25 1.27 -8.31 -9.06
C VAL A 25 1.05 -7.36 -10.22
N HIS A 26 1.97 -7.38 -11.18
CA HIS A 26 1.77 -6.77 -12.49
C HIS A 26 1.05 -7.79 -13.39
N ALA A 27 -0.25 -7.63 -13.61
CA ALA A 27 -1.08 -8.66 -14.25
C ALA A 27 -0.66 -8.96 -15.68
N ALA A 28 -0.19 -7.97 -16.45
CA ALA A 28 0.25 -8.15 -17.83
C ALA A 28 1.46 -9.09 -17.96
N THR A 29 2.38 -9.13 -16.98
CA THR A 29 3.57 -9.98 -17.01
C THR A 29 3.53 -11.13 -16.00
N GLY A 30 2.65 -11.07 -15.01
CA GLY A 30 2.64 -11.96 -13.86
C GLY A 30 3.74 -11.68 -12.84
N HIS A 31 4.62 -10.71 -13.06
CA HIS A 31 5.71 -10.40 -12.14
C HIS A 31 5.19 -9.91 -10.79
N VAL A 32 5.83 -10.35 -9.72
CA VAL A 32 5.50 -9.95 -8.34
C VAL A 32 6.52 -8.95 -7.84
N TYR A 33 6.02 -7.84 -7.31
CA TYR A 33 6.77 -6.79 -6.64
C TYR A 33 6.56 -6.92 -5.14
N VAL A 34 7.57 -7.32 -4.38
CA VAL A 34 7.45 -7.53 -2.93
C VAL A 34 8.31 -6.54 -2.16
N ALA A 35 7.71 -5.88 -1.17
CA ALA A 35 8.44 -5.03 -0.25
C ALA A 35 9.38 -5.88 0.62
N HIS A 36 10.68 -5.70 0.45
CA HIS A 36 11.74 -6.35 1.22
C HIS A 36 12.28 -5.35 2.24
N THR A 37 11.56 -5.20 3.34
CA THR A 37 11.83 -4.22 4.40
C THR A 37 13.26 -4.35 4.93
N ALA A 38 13.75 -5.58 5.13
CA ALA A 38 15.10 -5.84 5.61
C ALA A 38 16.22 -5.38 4.65
N ASN A 39 15.89 -5.05 3.41
CA ASN A 39 16.86 -4.63 2.39
C ASN A 39 16.61 -3.20 1.87
N ASP A 40 15.59 -2.50 2.41
CA ASP A 40 15.19 -1.17 1.93
C ASP A 40 14.94 -1.16 0.41
N ALA A 41 14.30 -2.21 -0.10
CA ALA A 41 14.12 -2.45 -1.52
C ALA A 41 12.77 -3.11 -1.84
N ILE A 42 12.30 -2.96 -3.06
CA ILE A 42 11.29 -3.84 -3.65
C ILE A 42 12.03 -4.86 -4.51
N ASP A 43 11.86 -6.16 -4.20
CA ASP A 43 12.33 -7.24 -5.05
C ASP A 43 11.27 -7.61 -6.07
N VAL A 44 11.71 -7.83 -7.30
CA VAL A 44 10.84 -8.24 -8.41
C VAL A 44 11.23 -9.63 -8.85
N PHE A 45 10.24 -10.51 -8.94
CA PHE A 45 10.46 -11.88 -9.38
C PHE A 45 9.37 -12.38 -10.32
N ASP A 46 9.74 -13.38 -11.12
CA ASP A 46 8.83 -14.11 -11.98
C ASP A 46 8.40 -15.42 -11.27
N PRO A 47 7.12 -15.58 -10.94
CA PRO A 47 6.63 -16.76 -10.26
C PRO A 47 6.53 -18.01 -11.16
N VAL A 48 6.62 -17.85 -12.49
CA VAL A 48 6.57 -18.96 -13.45
C VAL A 48 7.94 -19.60 -13.59
N SER A 49 9.00 -18.81 -13.75
CA SER A 49 10.37 -19.29 -13.84
C SER A 49 11.06 -19.43 -12.49
N PHE A 50 10.43 -19.02 -11.39
CA PHE A 50 10.97 -18.98 -10.04
C PHE A 50 12.27 -18.17 -9.92
N ARG A 51 12.41 -17.09 -10.69
CA ARG A 51 13.64 -16.29 -10.73
C ARG A 51 13.44 -14.90 -10.16
N HIS A 52 14.36 -14.48 -9.29
CA HIS A 52 14.55 -13.07 -8.98
C HIS A 52 15.03 -12.35 -10.23
N LEU A 53 14.40 -11.23 -10.57
CA LEU A 53 14.71 -10.46 -11.78
C LEU A 53 15.61 -9.27 -11.45
N PHE A 54 15.20 -8.43 -10.51
CA PHE A 54 15.94 -7.25 -10.05
C PHE A 54 15.36 -6.73 -8.73
N SER A 55 16.11 -5.84 -8.08
CA SER A 55 15.66 -5.11 -6.89
C SER A 55 15.69 -3.60 -7.17
N ILE A 56 14.71 -2.88 -6.63
CA ILE A 56 14.61 -1.42 -6.65
C ILE A 56 14.96 -0.94 -5.25
N ALA A 57 16.13 -0.35 -5.10
CA ALA A 57 16.70 0.09 -3.84
C ALA A 57 16.33 1.55 -3.48
N ASP A 58 16.88 2.06 -2.38
CA ASP A 58 16.65 3.42 -1.87
C ASP A 58 15.19 3.65 -1.41
N LEU A 59 14.61 2.64 -0.73
CA LEU A 59 13.25 2.65 -0.17
C LEU A 59 13.29 2.33 1.34
N PRO A 60 13.82 3.22 2.19
CA PRO A 60 14.07 2.96 3.60
C PRO A 60 12.83 2.51 4.37
N GLY A 61 12.89 1.29 4.94
CA GLY A 61 11.80 0.69 5.67
C GLY A 61 10.57 0.41 4.81
N VAL A 62 10.75 0.08 3.54
CA VAL A 62 9.64 -0.19 2.62
C VAL A 62 8.67 -1.22 3.17
N ALA A 63 7.37 -0.92 3.07
CA ALA A 63 6.30 -1.76 3.58
C ALA A 63 5.21 -2.03 2.53
N GLY A 64 4.71 -1.01 1.88
CA GLY A 64 3.72 -1.15 0.81
C GLY A 64 4.37 -1.25 -0.56
N ALA A 65 3.76 -2.06 -1.42
CA ALA A 65 4.02 -2.10 -2.85
C ALA A 65 2.68 -2.09 -3.58
N LEU A 66 2.52 -1.21 -4.56
CA LEU A 66 1.33 -1.10 -5.40
C LEU A 66 1.75 -0.90 -6.85
N VAL A 67 1.18 -1.68 -7.76
CA VAL A 67 1.41 -1.58 -9.21
C VAL A 67 0.17 -0.96 -9.86
N SER A 68 0.37 0.04 -10.71
CA SER A 68 -0.64 0.58 -11.60
C SER A 68 -0.27 0.30 -13.06
N GLU A 69 -1.00 -0.60 -13.69
CA GLU A 69 -0.82 -0.92 -15.10
C GLU A 69 -1.20 0.23 -16.02
N GLU A 70 -2.28 0.93 -15.69
CA GLU A 70 -2.75 2.08 -16.49
C GLU A 70 -1.74 3.22 -16.55
N SER A 71 -1.07 3.50 -15.43
CA SER A 71 -0.05 4.55 -15.33
C SER A 71 1.36 4.06 -15.64
N GLN A 72 1.57 2.74 -15.76
CA GLN A 72 2.89 2.09 -15.88
C GLN A 72 3.84 2.50 -14.74
N LEU A 73 3.29 2.58 -13.53
CA LEU A 73 4.00 3.01 -12.32
C LEU A 73 3.91 1.99 -11.20
N VAL A 74 4.90 2.03 -10.35
CA VAL A 74 4.92 1.37 -9.05
C VAL A 74 4.98 2.43 -7.96
N PHE A 75 4.26 2.18 -6.88
CA PHE A 75 4.28 3.01 -5.67
C PHE A 75 4.78 2.19 -4.49
N SER A 76 5.62 2.79 -3.66
CA SER A 76 6.07 2.22 -2.40
C SER A 76 5.73 3.10 -1.21
N SER A 77 5.51 2.53 -0.04
CA SER A 77 5.49 3.27 1.22
C SER A 77 6.76 3.00 2.01
N ASN A 78 7.50 4.05 2.35
CA ASN A 78 8.84 3.99 2.96
C ASN A 78 8.75 4.48 4.41
N ARG A 79 8.56 3.55 5.35
CA ARG A 79 8.25 3.85 6.77
C ARG A 79 9.37 4.60 7.48
N ALA A 80 10.63 4.29 7.17
CA ALA A 80 11.75 4.85 7.90
C ALA A 80 12.04 6.32 7.56
N GLU A 81 11.52 6.82 6.43
CA GLU A 81 11.72 8.21 6.01
C GLU A 81 10.41 8.99 5.82
N ASN A 82 9.24 8.38 6.11
CA ASN A 82 7.92 9.00 5.96
C ASN A 82 7.65 9.52 4.54
N THR A 83 7.99 8.72 3.54
CA THR A 83 7.75 9.05 2.13
C THR A 83 6.98 7.94 1.42
N ILE A 84 6.45 8.27 0.26
CA ILE A 84 6.16 7.28 -0.79
C ILE A 84 7.20 7.39 -1.89
N GLY A 85 7.54 6.26 -2.52
CA GLY A 85 8.29 6.21 -3.77
C GLY A 85 7.34 6.08 -4.96
N ILE A 86 7.66 6.78 -6.05
CA ILE A 86 6.95 6.75 -7.34
C ILE A 86 7.98 6.46 -8.41
N PHE A 87 7.83 5.38 -9.15
CA PHE A 87 8.79 4.97 -10.17
C PHE A 87 8.14 4.12 -11.27
N GLU A 88 8.83 4.02 -12.41
CA GLU A 88 8.36 3.30 -13.59
C GLU A 88 8.45 1.78 -13.43
N LEU A 89 7.57 1.04 -14.14
CA LEU A 89 7.55 -0.43 -14.24
C LEU A 89 8.72 -0.95 -15.08
N ARG A 90 9.96 -0.75 -14.63
CA ARG A 90 11.19 -1.23 -15.29
C ARG A 90 12.32 -1.49 -14.30
N ALA A 91 13.36 -2.17 -14.75
CA ALA A 91 14.59 -2.31 -13.98
C ALA A 91 15.31 -0.95 -13.85
N ASN A 92 15.93 -0.70 -12.69
CA ASN A 92 16.68 0.51 -12.38
C ASN A 92 15.92 1.82 -12.67
N PRO A 93 14.68 1.97 -12.17
CA PRO A 93 13.92 3.19 -12.37
C PRO A 93 14.48 4.31 -11.49
N LYS A 94 14.26 5.55 -11.90
CA LYS A 94 14.46 6.69 -11.01
C LYS A 94 13.32 6.74 -10.00
N VAL A 95 13.63 6.64 -8.72
CA VAL A 95 12.65 6.81 -7.64
C VAL A 95 12.45 8.31 -7.37
N THR A 96 11.20 8.76 -7.46
CA THR A 96 10.80 10.08 -6.97
C THR A 96 10.12 9.90 -5.63
N LYS A 97 10.54 10.63 -4.60
CA LYS A 97 10.00 10.54 -3.25
C LYS A 97 9.09 11.72 -2.95
N VAL A 98 7.96 11.45 -2.29
CA VAL A 98 7.03 12.47 -1.81
C VAL A 98 6.83 12.27 -0.31
N ALA A 99 7.04 13.33 0.48
CA ALA A 99 6.81 13.31 1.92
C ALA A 99 5.31 13.13 2.24
N VAL A 100 5.02 12.29 3.23
CA VAL A 100 3.66 11.96 3.71
C VAL A 100 3.62 11.94 5.23
N GLY A 101 2.56 11.43 5.83
CA GLY A 101 2.48 11.26 7.27
C GLY A 101 3.42 10.19 7.83
N MET A 102 3.40 10.04 9.16
CA MET A 102 4.33 9.16 9.88
C MET A 102 4.07 7.68 9.61
N ARG A 103 5.14 6.93 9.29
CA ARG A 103 5.15 5.48 9.10
C ARG A 103 4.10 5.01 8.07
N PRO A 104 4.18 5.44 6.80
CA PRO A 104 3.25 5.04 5.75
C PRO A 104 3.26 3.52 5.56
N ASN A 105 2.10 2.94 5.23
CA ASN A 105 1.90 1.51 5.05
C ASN A 105 1.04 1.19 3.83
N GLY A 106 -0.28 1.14 3.98
CA GLY A 106 -1.22 0.84 2.90
C GLY A 106 -1.24 1.92 1.83
N LEU A 107 -1.38 1.49 0.58
CA LEU A 107 -1.42 2.35 -0.60
C LEU A 107 -2.64 1.99 -1.44
N ALA A 108 -3.38 2.99 -1.91
CA ALA A 108 -4.42 2.81 -2.93
C ALA A 108 -4.36 3.96 -3.94
N TYR A 109 -4.75 3.70 -5.18
CA TYR A 109 -4.62 4.64 -6.27
C TYR A 109 -5.92 4.78 -7.06
N ASP A 110 -6.35 6.02 -7.27
CA ASP A 110 -7.40 6.42 -8.21
C ASP A 110 -6.74 6.84 -9.53
N PRO A 111 -6.83 6.01 -10.58
CA PRO A 111 -6.18 6.31 -11.86
C PRO A 111 -6.85 7.47 -12.61
N VAL A 112 -8.14 7.68 -12.40
CA VAL A 112 -8.90 8.75 -13.07
C VAL A 112 -8.49 10.12 -12.57
N ARG A 113 -8.35 10.27 -11.24
CA ARG A 113 -7.94 11.53 -10.60
C ARG A 113 -6.45 11.62 -10.37
N ARG A 114 -5.73 10.55 -10.69
CA ARG A 114 -4.29 10.43 -10.45
C ARG A 114 -3.92 10.76 -9.01
N LEU A 115 -4.69 10.18 -8.09
CA LEU A 115 -4.63 10.44 -6.66
C LEU A 115 -4.22 9.18 -5.90
N ILE A 116 -3.16 9.27 -5.11
CA ILE A 116 -2.69 8.18 -4.24
C ILE A 116 -3.16 8.47 -2.83
N LEU A 117 -3.87 7.52 -2.22
CA LEU A 117 -4.13 7.54 -0.78
C LEU A 117 -3.08 6.68 -0.08
N VAL A 118 -2.50 7.23 0.97
CA VAL A 118 -1.47 6.60 1.81
C VAL A 118 -1.98 6.51 3.25
N ALA A 119 -2.06 5.30 3.77
CA ALA A 119 -2.45 5.06 5.15
C ALA A 119 -1.22 5.12 6.06
N ASN A 120 -1.12 6.16 6.89
CA ASN A 120 0.00 6.39 7.80
C ASN A 120 -0.31 5.81 9.17
N VAL A 121 0.50 4.85 9.61
CA VAL A 121 0.32 4.11 10.88
C VAL A 121 0.40 5.03 12.10
N GLY A 122 1.16 6.12 11.97
CA GLY A 122 1.45 7.02 13.09
C GLY A 122 2.47 6.46 14.07
N ASP A 123 2.74 7.22 15.10
CA ASP A 123 3.56 6.83 16.25
C ASP A 123 2.74 7.02 17.54
N PRO A 124 2.60 5.98 18.37
CA PRO A 124 1.86 6.10 19.64
C PRO A 124 2.39 7.19 20.59
N ALA A 125 3.68 7.56 20.45
CA ALA A 125 4.28 8.65 21.23
C ALA A 125 3.93 10.05 20.68
N VAL A 126 3.36 10.14 19.47
CA VAL A 126 3.01 11.41 18.81
C VAL A 126 1.50 11.48 18.63
N PRO A 127 0.79 12.27 19.42
CA PRO A 127 -0.65 12.46 19.26
C PRO A 127 -1.02 12.91 17.85
N HIS A 128 -2.19 12.49 17.37
CA HIS A 128 -2.73 12.86 16.05
C HIS A 128 -1.86 12.46 14.84
N SER A 129 -0.91 11.52 15.02
CA SER A 129 -0.01 11.08 13.95
C SER A 129 -0.61 10.01 13.04
N CYS A 130 -1.71 9.36 13.44
CA CYS A 130 -2.46 8.46 12.57
C CYS A 130 -3.24 9.29 11.54
N THR A 131 -2.83 9.20 10.27
CA THR A 131 -3.41 10.06 9.21
C THR A 131 -3.55 9.32 7.89
N LEU A 132 -4.35 9.88 6.98
CA LEU A 132 -4.35 9.53 5.57
C LEU A 132 -3.74 10.68 4.78
N SER A 133 -2.73 10.40 3.98
CA SER A 133 -2.15 11.39 3.06
C SER A 133 -2.71 11.18 1.67
N LEU A 134 -3.19 12.25 1.04
CA LEU A 134 -3.62 12.26 -0.36
C LEU A 134 -2.51 12.93 -1.18
N VAL A 135 -1.91 12.17 -2.11
CA VAL A 135 -0.82 12.66 -2.96
C VAL A 135 -1.31 12.83 -4.39
N ASP A 136 -1.14 14.04 -4.92
CA ASP A 136 -1.36 14.35 -6.34
C ASP A 136 -0.17 13.82 -7.15
N LEU A 137 -0.44 12.86 -8.03
CA LEU A 137 0.60 12.20 -8.82
C LEU A 137 1.24 13.13 -9.85
N ASP A 138 0.47 14.05 -10.44
CA ASP A 138 0.98 14.95 -11.48
C ASP A 138 1.88 16.03 -10.88
N ARG A 139 1.49 16.55 -9.72
CA ARG A 139 2.29 17.52 -8.96
C ARG A 139 3.41 16.88 -8.14
N ARG A 140 3.31 15.56 -7.90
CA ARG A 140 4.19 14.81 -6.99
C ARG A 140 4.30 15.50 -5.63
N ALA A 141 3.15 15.84 -5.08
CA ALA A 141 3.04 16.63 -3.85
C ALA A 141 1.86 16.16 -3.00
N LEU A 142 1.99 16.34 -1.68
CA LEU A 142 0.91 16.14 -0.74
C LEU A 142 -0.20 17.17 -1.04
N ARG A 143 -1.42 16.69 -1.26
CA ARG A 143 -2.62 17.50 -1.51
C ARG A 143 -3.42 17.77 -0.24
N ALA A 144 -3.57 16.72 0.59
CA ALA A 144 -4.34 16.77 1.83
C ALA A 144 -3.82 15.75 2.85
N SER A 145 -4.05 16.02 4.11
CA SER A 145 -3.85 15.09 5.22
C SER A 145 -5.12 15.04 6.06
N ILE A 146 -5.63 13.84 6.34
CA ILE A 146 -6.84 13.59 7.11
C ILE A 146 -6.45 12.86 8.38
N GLU A 147 -6.76 13.39 9.55
CA GLU A 147 -6.62 12.67 10.80
C GLU A 147 -7.64 11.54 10.88
N VAL A 148 -7.22 10.39 11.41
CA VAL A 148 -8.08 9.22 11.61
C VAL A 148 -8.04 8.77 13.07
N PRO A 149 -9.08 8.07 13.56
CA PRO A 149 -9.25 7.79 14.99
C PRO A 149 -8.23 6.81 15.58
N GLY A 150 -7.39 6.19 14.75
CA GLY A 150 -6.40 5.24 15.23
C GLY A 150 -5.51 4.65 14.16
N ARG A 151 -4.79 3.61 14.56
CA ARG A 151 -3.77 2.97 13.71
C ARG A 151 -4.34 2.46 12.40
N THR A 152 -3.86 2.98 11.30
CA THR A 152 -4.22 2.55 9.95
C THR A 152 -3.59 1.20 9.60
N ARG A 153 -4.23 0.49 8.66
CA ARG A 153 -3.74 -0.75 8.07
C ARG A 153 -3.83 -0.69 6.55
N TRP A 154 -4.31 -1.76 5.92
CA TRP A 154 -4.40 -1.81 4.47
C TRP A 154 -5.54 -0.95 3.92
N THR A 155 -5.44 -0.60 2.64
CA THR A 155 -6.40 0.25 1.95
C THR A 155 -6.62 -0.24 0.52
N VAL A 156 -7.84 -0.03 0.00
CA VAL A 156 -8.22 -0.33 -1.38
C VAL A 156 -8.97 0.83 -2.00
N PHE A 157 -8.92 0.95 -3.32
CA PHE A 157 -9.72 1.88 -4.11
C PHE A 157 -10.81 1.16 -4.87
N ASP A 158 -12.02 1.67 -4.78
CA ASP A 158 -13.19 1.21 -5.52
C ASP A 158 -13.51 2.20 -6.64
N ALA A 159 -13.23 1.81 -7.87
CA ALA A 159 -13.42 2.65 -9.03
C ALA A 159 -14.90 2.96 -9.33
N GLU A 160 -15.81 2.01 -9.04
CA GLU A 160 -17.25 2.20 -9.25
C GLU A 160 -17.85 3.14 -8.21
N ALA A 161 -17.54 2.92 -6.92
CA ALA A 161 -17.97 3.81 -5.85
C ALA A 161 -17.20 5.13 -5.83
N GLN A 162 -16.06 5.21 -6.53
CA GLN A 162 -15.12 6.34 -6.50
C GLN A 162 -14.69 6.67 -5.07
N ALA A 163 -14.33 5.65 -4.31
CA ALA A 163 -14.02 5.76 -2.89
C ALA A 163 -12.82 4.92 -2.48
N PHE A 164 -12.07 5.43 -1.52
CA PHE A 164 -11.04 4.69 -0.82
C PHE A 164 -11.61 4.11 0.47
N TYR A 165 -11.27 2.86 0.76
CA TYR A 165 -11.58 2.18 2.02
C TYR A 165 -10.28 1.91 2.76
N VAL A 166 -10.25 2.24 4.04
CA VAL A 166 -9.05 2.10 4.88
C VAL A 166 -9.39 1.43 6.19
N ASN A 167 -8.72 0.32 6.49
CA ASN A 167 -8.83 -0.33 7.79
C ASN A 167 -8.19 0.51 8.89
N ILE A 168 -8.94 0.71 9.97
CA ILE A 168 -8.45 1.21 11.25
C ILE A 168 -8.48 0.04 12.22
N MET A 169 -7.33 -0.25 12.82
CA MET A 169 -7.16 -1.40 13.71
C MET A 169 -7.90 -1.22 15.03
N GLU A 170 -7.78 -0.01 15.61
CA GLU A 170 -8.38 0.34 16.91
C GLU A 170 -8.80 1.82 16.87
N PRO A 171 -10.08 2.16 17.07
CA PRO A 171 -11.24 1.25 17.12
C PRO A 171 -11.44 0.52 15.78
N SER A 172 -11.86 -0.77 15.85
CA SER A 172 -11.96 -1.62 14.64
C SER A 172 -13.08 -1.15 13.71
N GLN A 173 -12.69 -0.58 12.58
CA GLN A 173 -13.60 0.03 11.61
C GLN A 173 -12.93 0.24 10.26
N ILE A 174 -13.73 0.50 9.23
CA ILE A 174 -13.25 0.97 7.94
C ILE A 174 -13.68 2.43 7.78
N VAL A 175 -12.73 3.34 7.55
CA VAL A 175 -13.04 4.70 7.12
C VAL A 175 -13.13 4.76 5.60
N VAL A 176 -14.06 5.56 5.10
CA VAL A 176 -14.32 5.74 3.67
C VAL A 176 -14.04 7.19 3.30
N VAL A 177 -13.20 7.38 2.27
CA VAL A 177 -12.90 8.70 1.70
C VAL A 177 -13.44 8.75 0.28
N ASP A 178 -14.33 9.71 0.00
CA ASP A 178 -14.85 9.95 -1.35
C ASP A 178 -13.72 10.58 -2.21
N ALA A 179 -13.34 9.92 -3.29
CA ALA A 179 -12.26 10.41 -4.16
C ALA A 179 -12.59 11.73 -4.88
N ARG A 180 -13.88 12.13 -4.95
CA ARG A 180 -14.32 13.40 -5.48
C ARG A 180 -14.11 14.55 -4.50
N GLN A 181 -14.14 14.26 -3.19
CA GLN A 181 -13.92 15.20 -2.08
C GLN A 181 -12.95 14.58 -1.06
N PRO A 182 -11.67 14.39 -1.44
CA PRO A 182 -10.72 13.56 -0.68
C PRO A 182 -10.03 14.32 0.46
N ASP A 183 -10.69 15.28 1.08
CA ASP A 183 -10.19 16.12 2.16
C ASP A 183 -10.75 15.75 3.54
N ARG A 184 -11.63 14.74 3.59
CA ARG A 184 -12.30 14.31 4.83
C ARG A 184 -12.77 12.86 4.77
N ILE A 185 -13.06 12.29 5.93
CA ILE A 185 -13.80 11.04 6.06
C ILE A 185 -15.25 11.29 5.63
N ALA A 186 -15.72 10.55 4.63
CA ALA A 186 -17.11 10.62 4.16
C ALA A 186 -18.05 9.79 5.04
N ARG A 187 -17.60 8.63 5.49
CA ARG A 187 -18.34 7.74 6.41
C ARG A 187 -17.43 6.73 7.06
N THR A 188 -17.96 6.03 8.06
CA THR A 188 -17.28 4.96 8.79
C THR A 188 -18.15 3.72 8.80
N LEU A 189 -17.55 2.55 8.62
CA LEU A 189 -18.20 1.25 8.68
C LEU A 189 -17.64 0.52 9.90
N PRO A 190 -18.45 0.23 10.93
CA PRO A 190 -18.00 -0.53 12.09
C PRO A 190 -17.70 -1.99 11.70
N ILE A 191 -16.63 -2.55 12.26
CA ILE A 191 -16.25 -3.95 12.12
C ILE A 191 -16.51 -4.65 13.45
N PRO A 192 -17.29 -5.75 13.48
CA PRO A 192 -17.65 -6.42 14.72
C PRO A 192 -16.48 -7.22 15.34
N ALA A 193 -15.46 -7.53 14.56
CA ALA A 193 -14.25 -8.24 14.99
C ALA A 193 -13.12 -7.27 15.33
N ALA A 194 -12.24 -7.63 16.25
CA ALA A 194 -11.13 -6.77 16.65
C ALA A 194 -9.93 -6.87 15.69
N GLY A 195 -9.16 -5.79 15.58
CA GLY A 195 -7.90 -5.79 14.86
C GLY A 195 -8.05 -5.83 13.34
N ALA A 196 -8.93 -5.00 12.75
CA ALA A 196 -9.05 -4.89 11.30
C ALA A 196 -7.68 -4.64 10.64
N HIS A 197 -7.24 -5.52 9.74
CA HIS A 197 -5.87 -5.54 9.20
C HIS A 197 -5.85 -5.60 7.67
N GLY A 198 -6.01 -6.78 7.07
CA GLY A 198 -6.06 -6.94 5.62
C GLY A 198 -7.38 -6.46 5.05
N LEU A 199 -7.37 -5.91 3.84
CA LEU A 199 -8.55 -5.42 3.17
C LEU A 199 -8.45 -5.71 1.68
N ASP A 200 -9.50 -6.25 1.11
CA ASP A 200 -9.60 -6.48 -0.33
C ASP A 200 -11.03 -6.27 -0.82
N LEU A 201 -11.17 -5.93 -2.08
CA LEU A 201 -12.45 -5.69 -2.75
C LEU A 201 -12.63 -6.66 -3.91
N ASP A 202 -13.73 -7.42 -3.89
CA ASP A 202 -14.23 -8.09 -5.08
C ASP A 202 -15.17 -7.14 -5.84
N PRO A 203 -14.72 -6.55 -6.95
CA PRO A 203 -15.56 -5.61 -7.70
C PRO A 203 -16.75 -6.27 -8.38
N ALA A 204 -16.66 -7.57 -8.71
CA ALA A 204 -17.74 -8.29 -9.39
C ALA A 204 -18.95 -8.52 -8.49
N THR A 205 -18.71 -8.89 -7.21
CA THR A 205 -19.81 -9.11 -6.24
C THR A 205 -20.03 -7.92 -5.32
N ARG A 206 -19.24 -6.86 -5.44
CA ARG A 206 -19.31 -5.64 -4.61
C ARG A 206 -19.10 -5.93 -3.12
N ARG A 207 -18.24 -6.91 -2.82
CA ARG A 207 -17.93 -7.31 -1.46
C ARG A 207 -16.57 -6.82 -1.04
N LEU A 208 -16.53 -6.22 0.15
CA LEU A 208 -15.30 -5.82 0.82
C LEU A 208 -14.95 -6.88 1.87
N PHE A 209 -13.76 -7.46 1.76
CA PHE A 209 -13.25 -8.48 2.68
C PHE A 209 -12.27 -7.83 3.64
N CYS A 210 -12.56 -7.96 4.93
CA CYS A 210 -11.70 -7.47 6.00
C CYS A 210 -11.19 -8.65 6.82
N ALA A 211 -9.88 -8.87 6.83
CA ALA A 211 -9.25 -9.82 7.72
C ALA A 211 -8.99 -9.14 9.07
N CYS A 212 -9.34 -9.80 10.17
CA CYS A 212 -9.19 -9.30 11.52
C CYS A 212 -8.29 -10.23 12.34
N ASP A 213 -7.66 -9.69 13.40
CA ASP A 213 -6.76 -10.45 14.26
C ASP A 213 -7.53 -11.36 15.24
N ALA A 214 -8.80 -11.05 15.53
CA ALA A 214 -9.69 -11.79 16.45
C ALA A 214 -11.16 -11.71 16.01
#